data_e72602bd7b74e8ee291e8fbe8420d832
#
_entry.id   e72602bd7b74e8ee291e8fbe8420d832
#
_cell.length_a   1.000
_cell.length_b   1.000
_cell.length_c   1.000
_cell.angle_alpha   90.00
_cell.angle_beta   90.00
_cell.angle_gamma   90.00
#
_symmetry.space_group_name_H-M   'P 1'
#
loop_
_entity.id
_entity.type
_entity.pdbx_description
1 polymer ?
#
loop_
_entity_poly.entity_id
_entity_poly.type
_entity_poly.pdbx_seq_one_letter_code
_entity_poly.pdbx_strand_id
1 'polypeptide(L)'
;MGRQVPGSALYRPDNPVENVLATDAVAVDIATQGIGIEWNGRLGDAPLATRRPSSGTLTTLCACDHDVLLIFWGDTRLLAVPSYRRKKTTVPTKARVPPAKLARAVERLRHHLYRLHQGLAPPPIAMVELTLGAWVSQAVQVAAELGIADALAQGPLPLDQLANRVGADADALKRLMRALISRGVFRQHRDGRYGLTPLADTLRSDAPVSMSGWARFIGSPQHREHWSLLVESVRTGKTIIPGLRGKEWFDYLADDPEFAKLFNHAMTSLSEMAEATVIAGYDFSPYSTIVDVGGGHGRLLAGILSATPAAQGVLYDLPHVVAGAPALLRQRGVEDRVRVEGGSFFDSVPAGGVAYVLKAVIHDWPDEQAVAILRSVHAAAGGDATVLLIEAVLPEHNRDFPGKWADLEMLLLASSRERTATEYRDLLGQAGLRMTRVVQTASPFSVIEAKPA
;
A
#
# COMPACT_ATOMS: atom_id res chain seq x y z
N MET A 1 -5.58 59.89 16.93
CA MET A 1 -5.69 59.25 18.25
C MET A 1 -5.17 57.83 18.12
N GLY A 2 -3.90 57.65 18.51
CA GLY A 2 -3.21 56.39 18.41
C GLY A 2 -3.56 55.44 19.54
N ARG A 3 -3.56 54.12 19.25
CA ARG A 3 -3.42 53.09 20.27
C ARG A 3 -2.13 52.34 20.02
N GLN A 4 -1.25 52.45 20.99
CA GLN A 4 0.02 51.72 21.09
C GLN A 4 -0.22 50.24 21.41
N VAL A 5 0.58 49.39 20.78
CA VAL A 5 0.76 47.96 21.09
C VAL A 5 1.85 47.85 22.14
N PRO A 6 1.72 47.06 23.22
CA PRO A 6 2.79 46.88 24.22
C PRO A 6 3.83 45.86 23.72
N GLY A 7 5.07 46.16 24.09
CA GLY A 7 6.29 45.58 23.59
C GLY A 7 6.57 44.14 23.95
N SER A 8 7.40 43.58 23.10
CA SER A 8 8.15 42.34 23.19
C SER A 8 9.06 42.30 24.42
N ALA A 9 8.89 41.28 25.26
CA ALA A 9 9.87 40.92 26.28
C ALA A 9 11.05 40.16 25.65
N LEU A 10 12.21 40.80 25.73
CA LEU A 10 13.50 40.26 25.37
C LEU A 10 13.87 39.08 26.31
N TYR A 11 14.14 37.94 25.73
CA TYR A 11 14.77 36.78 26.39
C TYR A 11 16.25 37.08 26.59
N ARG A 12 16.71 37.11 27.85
CA ARG A 12 18.14 37.16 28.22
C ARG A 12 18.67 35.71 28.33
N PRO A 13 19.81 35.39 27.75
CA PRO A 13 20.49 34.12 27.97
C PRO A 13 21.56 34.25 29.07
N ASP A 14 21.23 33.79 30.26
CA ASP A 14 22.25 33.54 31.29
C ASP A 14 21.84 32.30 32.08
N ASN A 15 22.31 31.13 31.62
CA ASN A 15 22.70 30.01 32.48
C ASN A 15 23.60 29.04 31.68
N PRO A 16 24.78 28.72 32.18
CA PRO A 16 25.71 27.82 31.52
C PRO A 16 25.22 26.37 31.72
N VAL A 17 24.87 25.67 30.64
CA VAL A 17 24.76 24.21 30.66
C VAL A 17 26.15 23.66 30.45
N GLU A 18 26.78 23.22 31.57
CA GLU A 18 28.02 22.47 31.57
C GLU A 18 27.96 21.24 30.69
N ASN A 19 29.01 21.04 29.90
CA ASN A 19 29.35 19.84 29.19
C ASN A 19 29.30 18.61 30.10
N VAL A 20 28.38 17.68 29.88
CA VAL A 20 28.54 16.31 30.32
C VAL A 20 28.52 15.42 29.07
N LEU A 21 29.67 15.32 28.44
CA LEU A 21 30.03 14.17 27.64
C LEU A 21 30.61 13.13 28.59
N ALA A 22 29.74 12.32 29.19
CA ALA A 22 30.14 11.07 29.82
C ALA A 22 29.58 9.93 28.99
N THR A 23 30.49 9.23 28.34
CA THR A 23 30.31 7.90 27.79
C THR A 23 30.04 6.93 28.94
N ASP A 24 28.80 6.71 29.29
CA ASP A 24 28.42 5.57 30.12
C ASP A 24 27.21 4.87 29.55
N ALA A 25 27.37 3.57 29.37
CA ALA A 25 26.35 2.66 28.87
C ALA A 25 25.13 2.72 29.80
N VAL A 26 24.02 3.19 29.28
CA VAL A 26 22.74 3.13 29.98
C VAL A 26 22.27 1.67 29.96
N ALA A 27 22.51 0.98 31.08
CA ALA A 27 21.80 -0.27 31.38
C ALA A 27 20.34 0.07 31.64
N VAL A 28 19.46 -0.26 30.68
CA VAL A 28 18.02 -0.17 30.88
C VAL A 28 17.60 -1.37 31.70
N ASP A 29 17.34 -1.15 32.97
CA ASP A 29 16.76 -2.14 33.86
C ASP A 29 15.25 -2.30 33.51
N ILE A 30 14.93 -3.39 32.80
CA ILE A 30 13.54 -3.76 32.51
C ILE A 30 13.04 -4.67 33.65
N ALA A 31 12.94 -4.12 34.84
CA ALA A 31 12.39 -4.79 35.99
C ALA A 31 10.90 -4.50 36.20
N THR A 32 10.07 -4.84 35.23
CA THR A 32 8.63 -4.94 35.47
C THR A 32 8.00 -6.03 34.61
N GLN A 33 8.37 -7.26 34.86
CA GLN A 33 7.66 -8.53 34.58
C GLN A 33 8.64 -9.73 34.47
N GLY A 34 9.71 -9.74 35.25
CA GLY A 34 10.49 -10.95 35.46
C GLY A 34 11.32 -11.46 34.26
N ILE A 35 11.72 -10.57 33.37
CA ILE A 35 12.59 -10.92 32.24
C ILE A 35 13.94 -10.23 32.47
N GLY A 36 14.89 -10.93 33.06
CA GLY A 36 16.29 -10.51 33.15
C GLY A 36 17.02 -10.80 31.84
N ILE A 37 17.56 -9.75 31.20
CA ILE A 37 18.49 -9.90 30.06
C ILE A 37 19.86 -9.48 30.55
N GLU A 38 20.75 -10.46 30.86
CA GLU A 38 22.19 -10.20 31.07
C GLU A 38 22.90 -10.24 29.71
N TRP A 39 23.54 -9.13 29.36
CA TRP A 39 24.41 -9.04 28.18
C TRP A 39 25.86 -8.88 28.64
N ASN A 40 26.65 -9.91 28.42
CA ASN A 40 28.12 -9.88 28.62
C ASN A 40 28.79 -10.53 27.41
N GLY A 41 29.51 -9.75 26.58
CA GLY A 41 30.42 -10.34 25.63
C GLY A 41 30.74 -9.48 24.39
N ARG A 42 32.06 -9.38 24.12
CA ARG A 42 32.60 -8.84 22.87
C ARG A 42 32.24 -9.73 21.69
N LEU A 43 31.89 -9.12 20.57
CA LEU A 43 31.72 -9.80 19.29
C LEU A 43 33.04 -10.41 18.80
N GLY A 44 33.09 -11.70 18.74
CA GLY A 44 34.20 -12.48 18.21
C GLY A 44 34.35 -13.78 18.99
N ASP A 45 34.08 -14.90 18.36
CA ASP A 45 34.34 -16.27 18.82
C ASP A 45 33.55 -16.75 20.04
N ALA A 46 32.37 -17.33 19.81
CA ALA A 46 31.70 -18.18 20.80
C ALA A 46 31.10 -19.45 20.19
N PRO A 47 31.40 -20.62 20.77
CA PRO A 47 30.76 -21.87 20.39
C PRO A 47 29.34 -21.95 20.96
N LEU A 48 28.47 -22.62 20.23
CA LEU A 48 27.11 -22.96 20.61
C LEU A 48 27.03 -23.65 21.98
N ALA A 49 26.58 -22.95 23.00
CA ALA A 49 26.22 -23.55 24.28
C ALA A 49 24.71 -23.83 24.32
N THR A 50 24.35 -25.12 24.26
CA THR A 50 23.00 -25.60 24.50
C THR A 50 22.74 -25.70 26.00
N ARG A 51 21.92 -24.84 26.58
CA ARG A 51 21.22 -25.07 27.86
C ARG A 51 19.73 -25.16 27.62
N ARG A 52 19.12 -26.23 28.13
CA ARG A 52 17.66 -26.42 28.16
C ARG A 52 17.05 -25.55 29.26
N PRO A 53 16.03 -24.71 28.96
CA PRO A 53 15.23 -24.07 29.99
C PRO A 53 13.91 -24.81 30.20
N SER A 54 13.50 -24.88 31.43
CA SER A 54 12.17 -25.32 31.84
C SER A 54 11.21 -24.15 31.82
N SER A 55 10.06 -24.32 31.16
CA SER A 55 8.88 -23.43 31.07
C SER A 55 8.96 -22.18 30.17
N GLY A 56 8.24 -22.22 29.10
CA GLY A 56 7.45 -21.24 28.32
C GLY A 56 7.90 -19.79 28.15
N THR A 57 9.19 -19.46 28.17
CA THR A 57 9.71 -18.09 28.03
C THR A 57 10.53 -17.92 26.74
N LEU A 58 10.45 -16.74 26.15
CA LEU A 58 11.27 -16.34 24.99
C LEU A 58 12.76 -16.43 25.35
N THR A 59 13.49 -17.39 24.74
CA THR A 59 14.78 -17.76 25.31
C THR A 59 16.01 -17.23 24.60
N THR A 60 15.94 -16.76 23.36
CA THR A 60 17.14 -16.16 22.73
C THR A 60 16.80 -15.41 21.43
N LEU A 61 17.20 -14.15 21.34
CA LEU A 61 17.40 -13.42 20.09
C LEU A 61 18.88 -13.59 19.71
N CYS A 62 19.18 -14.37 18.68
CA CYS A 62 20.54 -14.45 18.16
C CYS A 62 20.58 -13.71 16.81
N ALA A 63 21.32 -12.62 16.75
CA ALA A 63 21.69 -11.99 15.49
C ALA A 63 22.97 -12.67 15.00
N CYS A 64 22.83 -13.60 14.06
CA CYS A 64 23.96 -14.15 13.32
C CYS A 64 24.20 -13.32 12.07
N ASP A 65 25.49 -13.14 11.75
CA ASP A 65 26.00 -12.34 10.62
C ASP A 65 25.03 -12.18 9.44
N HIS A 66 24.63 -10.96 9.22
CA HIS A 66 24.12 -10.29 8.01
C HIS A 66 22.90 -10.85 7.27
N ASP A 67 22.43 -12.08 7.50
CA ASP A 67 21.45 -12.67 6.58
C ASP A 67 20.26 -13.45 7.18
N VAL A 68 20.19 -13.68 8.52
CA VAL A 68 19.07 -14.45 9.11
C VAL A 68 18.76 -13.99 10.54
N LEU A 69 17.50 -13.65 10.80
CA LEU A 69 16.97 -13.45 12.15
C LEU A 69 16.27 -14.75 12.60
N LEU A 70 16.81 -15.43 13.63
CA LEU A 70 16.20 -16.59 14.23
C LEU A 70 15.45 -16.21 15.50
N ILE A 71 14.15 -16.43 15.51
CA ILE A 71 13.29 -16.24 16.68
C ILE A 71 12.91 -17.62 17.22
N PHE A 72 13.22 -17.90 18.48
CA PHE A 72 12.85 -19.14 19.15
C PHE A 72 11.74 -18.89 20.15
N TRP A 73 10.68 -19.69 20.09
CA TRP A 73 9.58 -19.68 21.02
C TRP A 73 9.33 -21.12 21.51
N GLY A 74 9.71 -21.44 22.73
CA GLY A 74 9.58 -22.79 23.28
C GLY A 74 10.39 -23.84 22.48
N ASP A 75 9.95 -25.09 22.49
CA ASP A 75 10.62 -26.20 21.80
C ASP A 75 10.39 -26.25 20.27
N THR A 76 9.73 -25.26 19.69
CA THR A 76 9.39 -25.24 18.26
C THR A 76 10.31 -24.27 17.49
N ARG A 77 11.06 -24.78 16.51
CA ARG A 77 11.79 -23.96 15.57
C ARG A 77 10.81 -23.17 14.71
N LEU A 78 10.65 -21.88 14.95
CA LEU A 78 9.84 -20.98 14.15
C LEU A 78 10.71 -20.16 13.22
N LEU A 79 10.65 -20.51 11.94
CA LEU A 79 10.95 -19.75 10.74
C LEU A 79 12.26 -18.95 10.70
N ALA A 80 13.22 -19.51 9.96
CA ALA A 80 14.24 -18.70 9.31
C ALA A 80 13.55 -17.80 8.26
N VAL A 81 13.58 -16.48 8.45
CA VAL A 81 13.20 -15.53 7.40
C VAL A 81 14.43 -15.38 6.51
N PRO A 82 14.44 -15.91 5.28
CA PRO A 82 15.60 -15.79 4.41
C PRO A 82 15.78 -14.32 4.02
N SER A 83 16.97 -13.81 4.23
CA SER A 83 17.38 -12.56 3.59
C SER A 83 17.36 -12.77 2.08
N TYR A 84 16.83 -11.78 1.38
CA TYR A 84 16.73 -11.82 -0.08
C TYR A 84 18.10 -11.63 -0.72
N ARG A 85 18.83 -12.72 -0.98
CA ARG A 85 20.06 -12.70 -1.80
C ARG A 85 19.67 -12.70 -3.27
N ARG A 86 20.01 -11.63 -3.97
CA ARG A 86 19.90 -11.52 -5.45
C ARG A 86 20.73 -12.64 -6.11
N LYS A 87 20.09 -13.69 -6.60
CA LYS A 87 20.71 -14.57 -7.61
C LYS A 87 20.75 -13.81 -8.92
N LYS A 88 21.92 -13.81 -9.58
CA LYS A 88 22.12 -13.25 -10.91
C LYS A 88 21.01 -13.75 -11.85
N THR A 89 20.44 -12.82 -12.58
CA THR A 89 19.47 -12.92 -13.66
C THR A 89 19.42 -14.28 -14.38
N THR A 90 18.41 -15.03 -14.04
CA THR A 90 17.74 -15.95 -14.96
C THR A 90 16.30 -15.45 -15.06
N VAL A 91 15.71 -15.57 -16.27
CA VAL A 91 14.34 -15.21 -16.66
C VAL A 91 13.38 -15.15 -15.48
N PRO A 92 12.57 -14.08 -15.30
CA PRO A 92 11.71 -13.93 -14.12
C PRO A 92 10.73 -15.10 -14.06
N THR A 93 11.02 -16.10 -13.23
CA THR A 93 10.05 -17.07 -12.77
C THR A 93 8.91 -16.27 -12.16
N LYS A 94 7.67 -16.39 -12.67
CA LYS A 94 6.45 -15.77 -12.10
C LYS A 94 6.58 -15.84 -10.59
N ALA A 95 6.62 -14.68 -9.92
CA ALA A 95 6.70 -14.63 -8.46
C ALA A 95 5.52 -15.44 -7.91
N ARG A 96 5.81 -16.49 -7.14
CA ARG A 96 4.76 -17.34 -6.58
C ARG A 96 4.01 -16.52 -5.55
N VAL A 97 2.75 -16.22 -5.84
CA VAL A 97 1.83 -15.59 -4.89
C VAL A 97 1.65 -16.53 -3.70
N PRO A 98 1.89 -16.08 -2.45
CA PRO A 98 1.68 -16.95 -1.29
C PRO A 98 0.19 -17.26 -1.10
N PRO A 99 -0.15 -18.41 -0.50
CA PRO A 99 -1.54 -18.69 -0.13
C PRO A 99 -2.10 -17.58 0.80
N ALA A 100 -3.35 -17.16 0.61
CA ALA A 100 -3.98 -16.11 1.39
C ALA A 100 -3.93 -16.36 2.92
N LYS A 101 -4.04 -17.61 3.37
CA LYS A 101 -3.89 -17.97 4.79
C LYS A 101 -2.50 -17.65 5.34
N LEU A 102 -1.45 -17.88 4.54
CA LEU A 102 -0.07 -17.58 4.93
C LEU A 102 0.15 -16.06 4.97
N ALA A 103 -0.30 -15.33 3.94
CA ALA A 103 -0.21 -13.88 3.91
C ALA A 103 -0.81 -13.25 5.18
N ARG A 104 -1.98 -13.72 5.62
CA ARG A 104 -2.63 -13.25 6.86
C ARG A 104 -1.92 -13.66 8.14
N ALA A 105 -1.30 -14.84 8.16
CA ALA A 105 -0.50 -15.22 9.31
C ALA A 105 0.69 -14.27 9.46
N VAL A 106 1.32 -13.89 8.34
CA VAL A 106 2.39 -12.88 8.29
C VAL A 106 1.88 -11.50 8.71
N GLU A 107 0.71 -11.06 8.22
CA GLU A 107 0.11 -9.78 8.62
C GLU A 107 -0.17 -9.72 10.13
N ARG A 108 -0.72 -10.80 10.70
CA ARG A 108 -0.91 -10.89 12.17
C ARG A 108 0.40 -10.79 12.93
N LEU A 109 1.42 -11.52 12.49
CA LEU A 109 2.75 -11.46 13.10
C LEU A 109 3.32 -10.04 13.01
N ARG A 110 3.28 -9.41 11.83
CA ARG A 110 3.75 -8.02 11.64
C ARG A 110 3.03 -7.04 12.56
N HIS A 111 1.69 -7.18 12.72
CA HIS A 111 0.92 -6.35 13.65
C HIS A 111 1.41 -6.51 15.09
N HIS A 112 1.64 -7.73 15.57
CA HIS A 112 2.14 -7.96 16.93
C HIS A 112 3.56 -7.41 17.12
N LEU A 113 4.44 -7.60 16.13
CA LEU A 113 5.80 -7.04 16.17
C LEU A 113 5.77 -5.50 16.18
N TYR A 114 4.89 -4.90 15.38
CA TYR A 114 4.71 -3.45 15.39
C TYR A 114 4.20 -2.93 16.73
N ARG A 115 3.21 -3.60 17.34
CA ARG A 115 2.70 -3.25 18.67
C ARG A 115 3.75 -3.44 19.76
N LEU A 116 4.55 -4.49 19.67
CA LEU A 116 5.69 -4.70 20.57
C LEU A 116 6.70 -3.56 20.42
N HIS A 117 7.08 -3.22 19.19
CA HIS A 117 7.99 -2.10 18.91
C HIS A 117 7.48 -0.79 19.53
N GLN A 118 6.19 -0.47 19.34
CA GLN A 118 5.59 0.72 19.96
C GLN A 118 5.64 0.68 21.49
N GLY A 119 5.42 -0.50 22.09
CA GLY A 119 5.44 -0.69 23.56
C GLY A 119 6.84 -0.62 24.19
N LEU A 120 7.91 -0.72 23.42
CA LEU A 120 9.29 -0.57 23.92
C LEU A 120 9.68 0.88 24.17
N ALA A 121 8.97 1.84 23.59
CA ALA A 121 9.21 3.26 23.80
C ALA A 121 8.20 3.86 24.80
N PRO A 122 8.58 4.85 25.62
CA PRO A 122 7.62 5.64 26.38
C PRO A 122 6.50 6.20 25.47
N PRO A 123 5.24 6.24 25.90
CA PRO A 123 4.12 6.66 25.07
C PRO A 123 4.31 7.99 24.32
N PRO A 124 4.88 9.07 24.92
CA PRO A 124 5.15 10.30 24.19
C PRO A 124 6.14 10.12 23.03
N ILE A 125 7.17 9.29 23.21
CA ILE A 125 8.17 9.00 22.17
C ILE A 125 7.53 8.20 21.03
N ALA A 126 6.77 7.16 21.34
CA ALA A 126 6.03 6.38 20.34
C ALA A 126 5.05 7.27 19.54
N MET A 127 4.40 8.26 20.19
CA MET A 127 3.54 9.22 19.51
C MET A 127 4.31 10.16 18.57
N VAL A 128 5.49 10.64 18.99
CA VAL A 128 6.39 11.41 18.09
C VAL A 128 6.80 10.56 16.89
N GLU A 129 7.23 9.31 17.09
CA GLU A 129 7.58 8.41 15.99
C GLU A 129 6.43 8.19 15.01
N LEU A 130 5.21 8.03 15.50
CA LEU A 130 4.01 7.86 14.68
C LEU A 130 3.72 9.10 13.83
N THR A 131 3.81 10.30 14.42
CA THR A 131 3.56 11.56 13.71
C THR A 131 4.66 11.92 12.72
N LEU A 132 5.91 11.48 12.95
CA LEU A 132 7.01 11.58 11.97
C LEU A 132 6.73 10.81 10.66
N GLY A 133 5.75 9.91 10.65
CA GLY A 133 5.31 9.20 9.44
C GLY A 133 4.99 10.13 8.28
N ALA A 134 4.44 11.33 8.55
CA ALA A 134 4.18 12.35 7.54
C ALA A 134 5.48 12.84 6.85
N TRP A 135 6.55 13.03 7.62
CA TRP A 135 7.85 13.45 7.07
C TRP A 135 8.53 12.31 6.29
N VAL A 136 8.39 11.06 6.77
CA VAL A 136 8.87 9.88 6.04
C VAL A 136 8.22 9.78 4.67
N SER A 137 6.88 9.94 4.61
CA SER A 137 6.12 9.95 3.35
C SER A 137 6.64 11.03 2.39
N GLN A 138 6.88 12.26 2.90
CA GLN A 138 7.44 13.35 2.08
C GLN A 138 8.86 13.06 1.58
N ALA A 139 9.73 12.50 2.42
CA ALA A 139 11.08 12.13 2.01
C ALA A 139 11.09 11.03 0.93
N VAL A 140 10.19 10.06 1.03
CA VAL A 140 9.99 9.01 0.02
C VAL A 140 9.47 9.60 -1.30
N GLN A 141 8.52 10.54 -1.23
CA GLN A 141 8.02 11.27 -2.40
C GLN A 141 9.17 12.00 -3.12
N VAL A 142 9.99 12.75 -2.39
CA VAL A 142 11.14 13.47 -2.98
C VAL A 142 12.12 12.49 -3.64
N ALA A 143 12.37 11.33 -3.02
CA ALA A 143 13.23 10.31 -3.62
C ALA A 143 12.67 9.74 -4.93
N ALA A 144 11.36 9.55 -5.00
CA ALA A 144 10.66 9.11 -6.21
C ALA A 144 10.63 10.21 -7.29
N GLU A 145 10.41 11.46 -6.90
CA GLU A 145 10.37 12.62 -7.80
C GLU A 145 11.73 12.87 -8.46
N LEU A 146 12.81 12.81 -7.67
CA LEU A 146 14.18 12.96 -8.15
C LEU A 146 14.71 11.72 -8.91
N GLY A 147 13.97 10.62 -8.95
CA GLY A 147 14.42 9.38 -9.61
C GLY A 147 15.67 8.77 -8.96
N ILE A 148 15.83 8.90 -7.62
CA ILE A 148 17.05 8.40 -6.92
C ILE A 148 17.20 6.89 -7.10
N ALA A 149 16.11 6.14 -7.11
CA ALA A 149 16.17 4.69 -7.31
C ALA A 149 16.61 4.32 -8.74
N ASP A 150 16.12 5.04 -9.75
CA ASP A 150 16.54 4.86 -11.14
C ASP A 150 18.03 5.22 -11.35
N ALA A 151 18.48 6.31 -10.71
CA ALA A 151 19.88 6.70 -10.74
C ALA A 151 20.83 5.63 -10.16
N LEU A 152 20.34 4.84 -9.18
CA LEU A 152 21.07 3.76 -8.52
C LEU A 152 20.85 2.38 -9.15
N ALA A 153 20.04 2.25 -10.20
CA ALA A 153 19.68 0.98 -10.82
C ALA A 153 20.89 0.18 -11.33
N GLN A 154 21.91 0.87 -11.85
CA GLN A 154 23.11 0.25 -12.38
C GLN A 154 24.18 -0.08 -11.32
N GLY A 155 23.94 0.31 -10.06
CA GLY A 155 24.84 0.02 -8.95
C GLY A 155 25.04 1.21 -8.00
N PRO A 156 25.79 0.99 -6.91
CA PRO A 156 26.04 2.03 -5.93
C PRO A 156 26.88 3.20 -6.45
N LEU A 157 26.52 4.43 -6.09
CA LEU A 157 27.20 5.67 -6.48
C LEU A 157 27.72 6.45 -5.27
N PRO A 158 28.89 7.16 -5.39
CA PRO A 158 29.28 8.17 -4.43
C PRO A 158 28.33 9.37 -4.48
N LEU A 159 28.30 10.16 -3.40
CA LEU A 159 27.36 11.27 -3.22
C LEU A 159 27.35 12.25 -4.40
N ASP A 160 28.51 12.75 -4.79
CA ASP A 160 28.63 13.77 -5.82
C ASP A 160 28.11 13.29 -7.18
N GLN A 161 28.39 12.02 -7.53
CA GLN A 161 27.89 11.43 -8.75
C GLN A 161 26.35 11.24 -8.70
N LEU A 162 25.84 10.84 -7.54
CA LEU A 162 24.38 10.71 -7.36
C LEU A 162 23.70 12.08 -7.45
N ALA A 163 24.23 13.09 -6.76
CA ALA A 163 23.70 14.46 -6.78
C ALA A 163 23.66 15.03 -8.20
N ASN A 164 24.75 14.91 -8.93
CA ASN A 164 24.82 15.33 -10.33
C ASN A 164 23.78 14.60 -11.20
N ARG A 165 23.60 13.28 -11.01
CA ARG A 165 22.68 12.47 -11.80
C ARG A 165 21.23 12.85 -11.60
N VAL A 166 20.85 13.22 -10.34
CA VAL A 166 19.46 13.59 -10.00
C VAL A 166 19.23 15.10 -9.98
N GLY A 167 20.24 15.91 -10.34
CA GLY A 167 20.13 17.37 -10.41
C GLY A 167 19.90 18.02 -9.03
N ALA A 168 20.51 17.48 -7.96
CA ALA A 168 20.30 17.95 -6.59
C ALA A 168 21.60 18.53 -5.99
N ASP A 169 21.43 19.42 -5.01
CA ASP A 169 22.55 19.85 -4.15
C ASP A 169 23.06 18.67 -3.31
N ALA A 170 24.39 18.49 -3.27
CA ALA A 170 25.01 17.32 -2.66
C ALA A 170 24.78 17.26 -1.13
N ASP A 171 24.84 18.41 -0.41
CA ASP A 171 24.63 18.42 1.03
C ASP A 171 23.15 18.16 1.36
N ALA A 172 22.23 18.80 0.65
CA ALA A 172 20.80 18.56 0.82
C ALA A 172 20.44 17.09 0.52
N LEU A 173 20.96 16.51 -0.57
CA LEU A 173 20.78 15.11 -0.90
C LEU A 173 21.35 14.18 0.18
N LYS A 174 22.52 14.47 0.72
CA LYS A 174 23.13 13.72 1.85
C LYS A 174 22.21 13.70 3.06
N ARG A 175 21.57 14.82 3.38
CA ARG A 175 20.62 14.92 4.51
C ARG A 175 19.37 14.08 4.24
N LEU A 176 18.79 14.16 3.06
CA LEU A 176 17.66 13.32 2.62
C LEU A 176 18.01 11.82 2.71
N MET A 177 19.14 11.43 2.12
CA MET A 177 19.59 10.03 2.12
C MET A 177 19.83 9.50 3.54
N ARG A 178 20.40 10.31 4.44
CA ARG A 178 20.56 9.93 5.85
C ARG A 178 19.23 9.60 6.53
N ALA A 179 18.20 10.43 6.30
CA ALA A 179 16.88 10.19 6.84
C ALA A 179 16.24 8.91 6.25
N LEU A 180 16.33 8.71 4.95
CA LEU A 180 15.77 7.53 4.28
C LEU A 180 16.51 6.23 4.64
N ILE A 181 17.83 6.29 4.84
CA ILE A 181 18.65 5.16 5.30
C ILE A 181 18.24 4.75 6.71
N SER A 182 17.97 5.70 7.62
CA SER A 182 17.54 5.39 8.99
C SER A 182 16.19 4.65 9.03
N ARG A 183 15.40 4.72 7.95
CA ARG A 183 14.13 3.97 7.77
C ARG A 183 14.28 2.76 6.84
N GLY A 184 15.51 2.38 6.48
CA GLY A 184 15.80 1.21 5.65
C GLY A 184 15.40 1.35 4.18
N VAL A 185 15.02 2.55 3.71
CA VAL A 185 14.61 2.76 2.31
C VAL A 185 15.82 2.63 1.38
N PHE A 186 16.93 3.30 1.68
CA PHE A 186 18.19 3.13 0.98
C PHE A 186 19.26 2.58 1.93
N ARG A 187 20.46 2.36 1.41
CA ARG A 187 21.63 1.98 2.22
C ARG A 187 22.86 2.75 1.82
N GLN A 188 23.80 2.90 2.75
CA GLN A 188 25.16 3.35 2.48
C GLN A 188 26.12 2.17 2.69
N HIS A 189 26.97 1.92 1.72
CA HIS A 189 28.02 0.89 1.81
C HIS A 189 29.19 1.37 2.66
N ARG A 190 30.06 0.45 3.13
CA ARG A 190 31.25 0.78 3.94
C ARG A 190 32.23 1.71 3.22
N ASP A 191 32.24 1.68 1.89
CA ASP A 191 33.04 2.57 1.03
C ASP A 191 32.41 3.94 0.80
N GLY A 192 31.32 4.26 1.49
CA GLY A 192 30.61 5.55 1.43
C GLY A 192 29.61 5.66 0.29
N ARG A 193 29.56 4.72 -0.66
CA ARG A 193 28.61 4.76 -1.79
C ARG A 193 27.17 4.45 -1.34
N TYR A 194 26.19 5.09 -1.98
CA TYR A 194 24.77 4.86 -1.78
C TYR A 194 24.26 3.77 -2.70
N GLY A 195 23.32 2.96 -2.24
CA GLY A 195 22.76 1.84 -3.01
C GLY A 195 21.32 1.51 -2.66
N LEU A 196 20.70 0.72 -3.53
CA LEU A 196 19.33 0.25 -3.36
C LEU A 196 19.24 -0.82 -2.27
N THR A 197 18.15 -0.77 -1.50
CA THR A 197 17.60 -1.90 -0.75
C THR A 197 16.48 -2.54 -1.58
N PRO A 198 15.94 -3.73 -1.21
CA PRO A 198 14.73 -4.27 -1.84
C PRO A 198 13.53 -3.30 -1.76
N LEU A 199 13.45 -2.47 -0.69
CA LEU A 199 12.40 -1.47 -0.56
C LEU A 199 12.60 -0.32 -1.56
N ALA A 200 13.80 0.23 -1.67
CA ALA A 200 14.10 1.28 -2.65
C ALA A 200 13.99 0.80 -4.11
N ASP A 201 14.26 -0.49 -4.37
CA ASP A 201 14.13 -1.08 -5.71
C ASP A 201 12.68 -0.97 -6.25
N THR A 202 11.67 -0.94 -5.36
CA THR A 202 10.26 -0.72 -5.74
C THR A 202 9.96 0.72 -6.18
N LEU A 203 10.85 1.69 -5.92
CA LEU A 203 10.69 3.08 -6.39
C LEU A 203 11.24 3.29 -7.80
N ARG A 204 11.86 2.30 -8.42
CA ARG A 204 12.33 2.41 -9.81
C ARG A 204 11.13 2.43 -10.75
N SER A 205 11.27 3.21 -11.82
CA SER A 205 10.25 3.33 -12.87
C SER A 205 10.06 2.02 -13.67
N ASP A 206 11.12 1.20 -13.78
CA ASP A 206 11.14 -0.08 -14.48
C ASP A 206 11.00 -1.30 -13.55
N ALA A 207 10.63 -1.10 -12.29
CA ALA A 207 10.36 -2.20 -11.37
C ALA A 207 9.15 -3.02 -11.84
N PRO A 208 9.13 -4.36 -11.65
CA PRO A 208 7.98 -5.20 -12.00
C PRO A 208 6.66 -4.78 -11.35
N VAL A 209 6.75 -4.21 -10.14
CA VAL A 209 5.69 -3.49 -9.45
C VAL A 209 6.32 -2.20 -8.94
N SER A 210 6.07 -1.10 -9.67
CA SER A 210 6.62 0.19 -9.29
C SER A 210 5.69 0.93 -8.32
N MET A 211 6.23 1.33 -7.17
CA MET A 211 5.53 2.16 -6.19
C MET A 211 5.85 3.65 -6.34
N SER A 212 6.59 4.03 -7.39
CA SER A 212 6.96 5.44 -7.64
C SER A 212 5.71 6.32 -7.83
N GLY A 213 4.73 5.86 -8.63
CA GLY A 213 3.48 6.58 -8.85
C GLY A 213 2.72 6.82 -7.55
N TRP A 214 2.56 5.79 -6.72
CA TRP A 214 1.95 5.89 -5.40
C TRP A 214 2.67 6.87 -4.48
N ALA A 215 4.00 6.74 -4.37
CA ALA A 215 4.80 7.60 -3.50
C ALA A 215 4.69 9.09 -3.90
N ARG A 216 4.72 9.39 -5.20
CA ARG A 216 4.59 10.75 -5.73
C ARG A 216 3.19 11.32 -5.50
N PHE A 217 2.15 10.52 -5.68
CA PHE A 217 0.75 10.95 -5.45
C PHE A 217 0.51 11.29 -3.97
N ILE A 218 0.79 10.36 -3.05
CA ILE A 218 0.57 10.55 -1.60
C ILE A 218 1.35 11.76 -1.06
N GLY A 219 2.55 12.00 -1.56
CA GLY A 219 3.36 13.14 -1.16
C GLY A 219 3.11 14.43 -1.95
N SER A 220 2.24 14.44 -2.96
CA SER A 220 1.97 15.62 -3.79
C SER A 220 1.40 16.80 -2.97
N PRO A 221 1.64 18.04 -3.40
CA PRO A 221 1.06 19.21 -2.73
C PRO A 221 -0.47 19.15 -2.62
N GLN A 222 -1.15 18.73 -3.70
CA GLN A 222 -2.61 18.64 -3.74
C GLN A 222 -3.12 17.61 -2.73
N HIS A 223 -2.58 16.38 -2.72
CA HIS A 223 -3.00 15.34 -1.80
C HIS A 223 -2.75 15.72 -0.33
N ARG A 224 -1.62 16.35 -0.03
CA ARG A 224 -1.33 16.84 1.32
C ARG A 224 -2.30 17.94 1.76
N GLU A 225 -2.67 18.83 0.85
CA GLU A 225 -3.68 19.85 1.12
C GLU A 225 -5.01 19.21 1.50
N HIS A 226 -5.45 18.19 0.74
CA HIS A 226 -6.66 17.42 1.07
C HIS A 226 -6.59 16.83 2.48
N TRP A 227 -5.54 16.09 2.79
CA TRP A 227 -5.36 15.46 4.10
C TRP A 227 -5.22 16.45 5.26
N SER A 228 -4.75 17.67 5.01
CA SER A 228 -4.71 18.72 6.03
C SER A 228 -6.11 19.15 6.52
N LEU A 229 -7.14 18.87 5.72
CA LEU A 229 -8.54 19.19 6.00
C LEU A 229 -9.35 17.98 6.54
N LEU A 230 -8.72 16.85 6.83
CA LEU A 230 -9.40 15.65 7.33
C LEU A 230 -10.26 15.92 8.57
N VAL A 231 -9.86 16.85 9.44
CA VAL A 231 -10.63 17.24 10.62
C VAL A 231 -12.03 17.77 10.24
N GLU A 232 -12.16 18.44 9.12
CA GLU A 232 -13.43 18.94 8.62
C GLU A 232 -14.32 17.79 8.13
N SER A 233 -13.78 16.88 7.33
CA SER A 233 -14.51 15.68 6.91
C SER A 233 -15.00 14.84 8.10
N VAL A 234 -14.17 14.64 9.12
CA VAL A 234 -14.56 13.90 10.32
C VAL A 234 -15.67 14.61 11.12
N ARG A 235 -15.67 15.94 11.16
CA ARG A 235 -16.70 16.72 11.85
C ARG A 235 -18.04 16.75 11.11
N THR A 236 -18.00 16.76 9.80
CA THR A 236 -19.19 16.97 8.96
C THR A 236 -19.75 15.69 8.33
N GLY A 237 -18.94 14.63 8.26
CA GLY A 237 -19.26 13.41 7.51
C GLY A 237 -19.28 13.62 6.00
N LYS A 238 -18.67 14.71 5.49
CA LYS A 238 -18.68 15.08 4.07
C LYS A 238 -17.28 15.19 3.52
N THR A 239 -17.14 14.97 2.20
CA THR A 239 -15.89 15.27 1.47
C THR A 239 -15.58 16.75 1.52
N ILE A 240 -14.28 17.09 1.50
CA ILE A 240 -13.80 18.49 1.44
C ILE A 240 -13.66 18.98 0.00
N ILE A 241 -13.69 18.10 -0.99
CA ILE A 241 -13.29 18.41 -2.37
C ILE A 241 -14.21 19.48 -3.00
N PRO A 242 -15.56 19.41 -2.93
CA PRO A 242 -16.39 20.45 -3.50
C PRO A 242 -16.15 21.83 -2.87
N GLY A 243 -15.91 21.88 -1.56
CA GLY A 243 -15.61 23.13 -0.86
C GLY A 243 -14.24 23.71 -1.23
N LEU A 244 -13.25 22.85 -1.42
CA LEU A 244 -11.87 23.25 -1.70
C LEU A 244 -11.62 23.50 -3.21
N ARG A 245 -12.22 22.70 -4.09
CA ARG A 245 -11.97 22.71 -5.54
C ARG A 245 -13.13 23.26 -6.37
N GLY A 246 -14.31 23.46 -5.76
CA GLY A 246 -15.51 23.92 -6.45
C GLY A 246 -16.19 22.87 -7.32
N LYS A 247 -15.73 21.63 -7.29
CA LYS A 247 -16.18 20.49 -8.14
C LYS A 247 -16.06 19.18 -7.38
N GLU A 248 -16.77 18.15 -7.84
CA GLU A 248 -16.60 16.79 -7.35
C GLU A 248 -15.25 16.20 -7.79
N TRP A 249 -14.82 15.12 -7.14
CA TRP A 249 -13.49 14.56 -7.28
C TRP A 249 -13.09 14.25 -8.74
N PHE A 250 -13.92 13.52 -9.47
CA PHE A 250 -13.60 13.14 -10.86
C PHE A 250 -13.64 14.32 -11.83
N ASP A 251 -14.53 15.29 -11.59
CA ASP A 251 -14.59 16.54 -12.37
C ASP A 251 -13.35 17.41 -12.11
N TYR A 252 -12.88 17.45 -10.85
CA TYR A 252 -11.63 18.14 -10.53
C TYR A 252 -10.43 17.49 -11.23
N LEU A 253 -10.34 16.16 -11.25
CA LEU A 253 -9.29 15.45 -11.98
C LEU A 253 -9.32 15.74 -13.48
N ALA A 254 -10.51 15.86 -14.08
CA ALA A 254 -10.64 16.20 -15.50
C ALA A 254 -10.10 17.60 -15.84
N ASP A 255 -10.16 18.51 -14.88
CA ASP A 255 -9.67 19.91 -15.06
C ASP A 255 -8.18 20.08 -14.74
N ASP A 256 -7.54 19.15 -14.04
CA ASP A 256 -6.10 19.16 -13.72
C ASP A 256 -5.40 17.93 -14.32
N PRO A 257 -5.04 17.97 -15.65
CA PRO A 257 -4.47 16.82 -16.35
C PRO A 257 -3.15 16.31 -15.75
N GLU A 258 -2.34 17.20 -15.16
CA GLU A 258 -1.07 16.79 -14.54
C GLU A 258 -1.32 16.03 -13.23
N PHE A 259 -2.25 16.49 -12.42
CA PHE A 259 -2.64 15.77 -11.20
C PHE A 259 -3.39 14.48 -11.53
N ALA A 260 -4.27 14.49 -12.54
CA ALA A 260 -4.93 13.27 -13.03
C ALA A 260 -3.93 12.22 -13.51
N LYS A 261 -2.88 12.62 -14.23
CA LYS A 261 -1.80 11.71 -14.64
C LYS A 261 -1.07 11.10 -13.45
N LEU A 262 -0.80 11.92 -12.42
CA LEU A 262 -0.17 11.44 -11.19
C LEU A 262 -1.07 10.46 -10.44
N PHE A 263 -2.36 10.78 -10.29
CA PHE A 263 -3.37 9.89 -9.72
C PHE A 263 -3.46 8.56 -10.49
N ASN A 264 -3.56 8.60 -11.81
CA ASN A 264 -3.60 7.41 -12.66
C ASN A 264 -2.35 6.52 -12.51
N HIS A 265 -1.17 7.13 -12.36
CA HIS A 265 0.06 6.39 -12.07
C HIS A 265 0.01 5.68 -10.71
N ALA A 266 -0.55 6.35 -9.69
CA ALA A 266 -0.72 5.76 -8.36
C ALA A 266 -1.70 4.57 -8.41
N MET A 267 -2.83 4.72 -9.09
CA MET A 267 -3.81 3.64 -9.27
C MET A 267 -3.23 2.47 -10.06
N THR A 268 -2.38 2.73 -11.05
CA THR A 268 -1.64 1.69 -11.78
C THR A 268 -0.71 0.92 -10.84
N SER A 269 0.06 1.60 -9.97
CA SER A 269 0.94 0.97 -8.99
C SER A 269 0.17 0.00 -8.06
N LEU A 270 -0.98 0.44 -7.53
CA LEU A 270 -1.83 -0.39 -6.67
C LEU A 270 -2.45 -1.57 -7.44
N SER A 271 -2.87 -1.34 -8.68
CA SER A 271 -3.46 -2.39 -9.52
C SER A 271 -2.45 -3.47 -9.88
N GLU A 272 -1.21 -3.11 -10.19
CA GLU A 272 -0.12 -4.06 -10.47
C GLU A 272 0.19 -4.95 -9.26
N MET A 273 0.19 -4.36 -8.07
CA MET A 273 0.40 -5.10 -6.82
C MET A 273 -0.74 -6.11 -6.55
N ALA A 274 -1.98 -5.77 -6.92
CA ALA A 274 -3.16 -6.58 -6.63
C ALA A 274 -3.44 -7.67 -7.68
N GLU A 275 -3.16 -7.42 -8.97
CA GLU A 275 -3.53 -8.28 -10.11
C GLU A 275 -3.17 -9.76 -9.88
N ALA A 276 -1.89 -10.04 -9.65
CA ALA A 276 -1.42 -11.42 -9.49
C ALA A 276 -2.06 -12.14 -8.29
N THR A 277 -2.35 -11.41 -7.21
CA THR A 277 -2.92 -11.97 -5.99
C THR A 277 -4.40 -12.29 -6.13
N VAL A 278 -5.14 -11.48 -6.89
CA VAL A 278 -6.54 -11.71 -7.23
C VAL A 278 -6.67 -12.92 -8.15
N ILE A 279 -5.87 -12.98 -9.22
CA ILE A 279 -5.90 -14.10 -10.18
C ILE A 279 -5.49 -15.43 -9.53
N ALA A 280 -4.52 -15.40 -8.61
CA ALA A 280 -4.12 -16.61 -7.89
C ALA A 280 -5.10 -17.01 -6.78
N GLY A 281 -5.89 -16.06 -6.27
CA GLY A 281 -6.81 -16.27 -5.15
C GLY A 281 -8.22 -16.75 -5.54
N TYR A 282 -8.60 -16.58 -6.80
CA TYR A 282 -9.94 -16.91 -7.28
C TYR A 282 -9.89 -17.66 -8.62
N ASP A 283 -10.71 -18.69 -8.75
CA ASP A 283 -10.82 -19.47 -9.98
C ASP A 283 -11.80 -18.83 -10.98
N PHE A 284 -11.26 -18.24 -12.04
CA PHE A 284 -12.03 -17.65 -13.12
C PHE A 284 -12.36 -18.63 -14.26
N SER A 285 -11.84 -19.87 -14.21
CA SER A 285 -12.00 -20.86 -15.30
C SER A 285 -13.44 -21.25 -15.64
N PRO A 286 -14.44 -21.17 -14.70
CA PRO A 286 -15.82 -21.47 -15.05
C PRO A 286 -16.50 -20.45 -15.97
N TYR A 287 -15.90 -19.28 -16.17
CA TYR A 287 -16.57 -18.16 -16.86
C TYR A 287 -16.08 -18.07 -18.31
N SER A 288 -16.96 -18.40 -19.27
CA SER A 288 -16.66 -18.30 -20.70
C SER A 288 -16.65 -16.88 -21.24
N THR A 289 -17.44 -15.98 -20.63
CA THR A 289 -17.51 -14.56 -21.00
C THR A 289 -17.47 -13.70 -19.74
N ILE A 290 -16.47 -12.83 -19.64
CA ILE A 290 -16.24 -11.97 -18.49
C ILE A 290 -16.40 -10.51 -18.91
N VAL A 291 -17.31 -9.79 -18.26
CA VAL A 291 -17.52 -8.35 -18.44
C VAL A 291 -16.81 -7.62 -17.31
N ASP A 292 -15.80 -6.82 -17.63
CA ASP A 292 -15.04 -5.99 -16.68
C ASP A 292 -15.64 -4.58 -16.70
N VAL A 293 -16.47 -4.28 -15.69
CA VAL A 293 -17.25 -3.05 -15.56
C VAL A 293 -16.46 -2.02 -14.76
N GLY A 294 -16.20 -0.87 -15.36
CA GLY A 294 -15.24 0.10 -14.79
C GLY A 294 -13.80 -0.44 -14.87
N GLY A 295 -13.49 -1.18 -15.94
CA GLY A 295 -12.23 -1.92 -16.08
C GLY A 295 -11.01 -1.07 -16.45
N GLY A 296 -11.16 0.24 -16.63
CA GLY A 296 -10.08 1.13 -17.03
C GLY A 296 -9.47 0.74 -18.38
N HIS A 297 -8.16 0.55 -18.39
CA HIS A 297 -7.44 0.06 -19.59
C HIS A 297 -7.44 -1.48 -19.73
N GLY A 298 -8.21 -2.21 -18.90
CA GLY A 298 -8.39 -3.66 -19.03
C GLY A 298 -7.25 -4.51 -18.46
N ARG A 299 -6.45 -3.97 -17.53
CA ARG A 299 -5.30 -4.70 -16.93
C ARG A 299 -5.74 -5.99 -16.24
N LEU A 300 -6.75 -5.92 -15.37
CA LEU A 300 -7.25 -7.10 -14.66
C LEU A 300 -7.86 -8.11 -15.63
N LEU A 301 -8.71 -7.66 -16.54
CA LEU A 301 -9.31 -8.51 -17.57
C LEU A 301 -8.25 -9.23 -18.39
N ALA A 302 -7.21 -8.51 -18.85
CA ALA A 302 -6.11 -9.10 -19.59
C ALA A 302 -5.36 -10.17 -18.78
N GLY A 303 -5.15 -9.93 -17.49
CA GLY A 303 -4.54 -10.90 -16.59
C GLY A 303 -5.40 -12.16 -16.40
N ILE A 304 -6.71 -11.99 -16.20
CA ILE A 304 -7.67 -13.09 -16.10
C ILE A 304 -7.68 -13.91 -17.39
N LEU A 305 -7.80 -13.25 -18.54
CA LEU A 305 -7.81 -13.93 -19.85
C LEU A 305 -6.49 -14.65 -20.17
N SER A 306 -5.36 -14.12 -19.68
CA SER A 306 -4.07 -14.82 -19.81
C SER A 306 -4.02 -16.09 -18.96
N ALA A 307 -4.73 -16.12 -17.83
CA ALA A 307 -4.86 -17.31 -16.98
C ALA A 307 -5.96 -18.28 -17.43
N THR A 308 -6.94 -17.79 -18.21
CA THR A 308 -8.11 -18.55 -18.72
C THR A 308 -8.18 -18.47 -20.27
N PRO A 309 -7.39 -19.28 -21.00
CA PRO A 309 -7.26 -19.15 -22.46
C PRO A 309 -8.56 -19.32 -23.26
N ALA A 310 -9.54 -20.07 -22.72
CA ALA A 310 -10.83 -20.30 -23.38
C ALA A 310 -11.84 -19.15 -23.20
N ALA A 311 -11.58 -18.21 -22.27
CA ALA A 311 -12.52 -17.15 -21.96
C ALA A 311 -12.41 -15.98 -22.95
N GLN A 312 -13.55 -15.30 -23.17
CA GLN A 312 -13.68 -14.03 -23.88
C GLN A 312 -13.91 -12.90 -22.86
N GLY A 313 -13.55 -11.69 -23.22
CA GLY A 313 -13.72 -10.51 -22.36
C GLY A 313 -14.53 -9.41 -23.04
N VAL A 314 -15.28 -8.67 -22.22
CA VAL A 314 -15.84 -7.37 -22.58
C VAL A 314 -15.26 -6.36 -21.61
N LEU A 315 -14.48 -5.41 -22.11
CA LEU A 315 -13.99 -4.28 -21.33
C LEU A 315 -14.97 -3.13 -21.45
N TYR A 316 -15.50 -2.66 -20.34
CA TYR A 316 -16.49 -1.60 -20.30
C TYR A 316 -16.09 -0.49 -19.33
N ASP A 317 -15.96 0.73 -19.85
CA ASP A 317 -15.68 1.95 -19.07
C ASP A 317 -16.09 3.17 -19.91
N LEU A 318 -15.90 4.38 -19.37
CA LEU A 318 -16.17 5.61 -20.10
C LEU A 318 -15.39 5.66 -21.44
N PRO A 319 -15.97 6.22 -22.51
CA PRO A 319 -15.36 6.18 -23.85
C PRO A 319 -13.93 6.70 -23.90
N HIS A 320 -13.64 7.77 -23.17
CA HIS A 320 -12.31 8.37 -23.14
C HIS A 320 -11.29 7.50 -22.36
N VAL A 321 -11.76 6.67 -21.41
CA VAL A 321 -10.93 5.75 -20.62
C VAL A 321 -10.55 4.54 -21.47
N VAL A 322 -11.53 3.86 -22.05
CA VAL A 322 -11.27 2.65 -22.85
C VAL A 322 -10.49 2.93 -24.13
N ALA A 323 -10.43 4.18 -24.62
CA ALA A 323 -9.61 4.57 -25.76
C ALA A 323 -8.11 4.23 -25.55
N GLY A 324 -7.65 4.16 -24.31
CA GLY A 324 -6.27 3.76 -23.96
C GLY A 324 -6.02 2.25 -23.90
N ALA A 325 -7.08 1.42 -23.90
CA ALA A 325 -6.97 -0.02 -23.66
C ALA A 325 -6.25 -0.83 -24.76
N PRO A 326 -6.38 -0.55 -26.09
CA PRO A 326 -5.86 -1.43 -27.13
C PRO A 326 -4.36 -1.70 -27.03
N ALA A 327 -3.57 -0.72 -26.60
CA ALA A 327 -2.13 -0.87 -26.46
C ALA A 327 -1.76 -1.92 -25.39
N LEU A 328 -2.43 -1.88 -24.25
CA LEU A 328 -2.23 -2.82 -23.15
C LEU A 328 -2.73 -4.22 -23.51
N LEU A 329 -3.90 -4.34 -24.11
CA LEU A 329 -4.49 -5.62 -24.52
C LEU A 329 -3.59 -6.33 -25.54
N ARG A 330 -3.03 -5.59 -26.51
CA ARG A 330 -2.05 -6.09 -27.48
C ARG A 330 -0.76 -6.53 -26.79
N GLN A 331 -0.22 -5.71 -25.89
CA GLN A 331 0.98 -6.06 -25.11
C GLN A 331 0.81 -7.35 -24.31
N ARG A 332 -0.41 -7.60 -23.80
CA ARG A 332 -0.77 -8.79 -23.04
C ARG A 332 -1.16 -9.98 -23.93
N GLY A 333 -1.28 -9.79 -25.24
CA GLY A 333 -1.64 -10.86 -26.22
C GLY A 333 -3.06 -11.37 -26.07
N VAL A 334 -4.00 -10.51 -25.69
CA VAL A 334 -5.41 -10.86 -25.49
C VAL A 334 -6.38 -10.01 -26.33
N GLU A 335 -5.87 -9.13 -27.20
CA GLU A 335 -6.66 -8.18 -27.99
C GLU A 335 -7.77 -8.88 -28.80
N ASP A 336 -7.47 -10.02 -29.42
CA ASP A 336 -8.40 -10.78 -30.25
C ASP A 336 -9.55 -11.42 -29.45
N ARG A 337 -9.46 -11.44 -28.11
CA ARG A 337 -10.43 -12.04 -27.20
C ARG A 337 -11.17 -11.00 -26.37
N VAL A 338 -10.95 -9.71 -26.63
CA VAL A 338 -11.58 -8.62 -25.87
C VAL A 338 -12.36 -7.70 -26.78
N ARG A 339 -13.66 -7.59 -26.52
CA ARG A 339 -14.51 -6.54 -27.06
C ARG A 339 -14.43 -5.32 -26.13
N VAL A 340 -14.12 -4.16 -26.68
CA VAL A 340 -14.03 -2.90 -25.94
C VAL A 340 -15.29 -2.08 -26.20
N GLU A 341 -16.01 -1.68 -25.15
CA GLU A 341 -17.22 -0.90 -25.21
C GLU A 341 -17.12 0.34 -24.30
N GLY A 342 -17.53 1.49 -24.83
CA GLY A 342 -17.60 2.74 -24.08
C GLY A 342 -19.00 3.06 -23.62
N GLY A 343 -19.18 3.39 -22.34
CA GLY A 343 -20.48 3.79 -21.78
C GLY A 343 -20.39 4.08 -20.28
N SER A 344 -21.53 4.47 -19.70
CA SER A 344 -21.66 4.70 -18.27
C SER A 344 -22.44 3.57 -17.60
N PHE A 345 -21.91 2.99 -16.55
CA PHE A 345 -22.60 1.96 -15.76
C PHE A 345 -23.83 2.51 -15.02
N PHE A 346 -24.02 3.83 -14.96
CA PHE A 346 -25.26 4.44 -14.48
C PHE A 346 -26.38 4.35 -15.51
N ASP A 347 -26.04 4.28 -16.79
CA ASP A 347 -27.04 4.19 -17.88
C ASP A 347 -27.35 2.72 -18.19
N SER A 348 -26.31 1.92 -18.46
CA SER A 348 -26.43 0.49 -18.77
C SER A 348 -25.11 -0.22 -18.67
N VAL A 349 -25.13 -1.55 -18.64
CA VAL A 349 -23.95 -2.44 -18.67
C VAL A 349 -24.14 -3.45 -19.81
N PRO A 350 -23.08 -3.83 -20.55
CA PRO A 350 -23.17 -4.81 -21.63
C PRO A 350 -23.75 -6.15 -21.16
N ALA A 351 -24.74 -6.68 -21.85
CA ALA A 351 -25.33 -7.97 -21.53
C ALA A 351 -24.52 -9.16 -22.10
N GLY A 352 -24.87 -10.38 -21.65
CA GLY A 352 -24.27 -11.63 -22.15
C GLY A 352 -23.03 -12.10 -21.44
N GLY A 353 -22.64 -11.46 -20.32
CA GLY A 353 -21.61 -11.94 -19.43
C GLY A 353 -22.04 -13.14 -18.61
N VAL A 354 -21.18 -14.15 -18.50
CA VAL A 354 -21.30 -15.24 -17.51
C VAL A 354 -20.80 -14.78 -16.15
N ALA A 355 -19.80 -13.86 -16.15
CA ALA A 355 -19.36 -13.16 -14.96
C ALA A 355 -19.23 -11.65 -15.24
N TYR A 356 -19.58 -10.85 -14.23
CA TYR A 356 -19.42 -9.40 -14.21
C TYR A 356 -18.43 -9.05 -13.10
N VAL A 357 -17.31 -8.44 -13.47
CA VAL A 357 -16.25 -8.06 -12.55
C VAL A 357 -16.26 -6.55 -12.34
N LEU A 358 -16.23 -6.11 -11.10
CA LEU A 358 -16.05 -4.70 -10.70
C LEU A 358 -14.90 -4.65 -9.70
N LYS A 359 -13.78 -4.06 -10.08
CA LYS A 359 -12.61 -3.95 -9.18
C LYS A 359 -12.37 -2.51 -8.78
N ALA A 360 -12.43 -2.24 -7.48
CA ALA A 360 -12.26 -0.89 -6.92
C ALA A 360 -13.19 0.11 -7.65
N VAL A 361 -14.47 -0.23 -7.72
CA VAL A 361 -15.52 0.58 -8.33
C VAL A 361 -16.57 0.97 -7.29
N ILE A 362 -17.08 -0.02 -6.54
CA ILE A 362 -18.21 0.20 -5.63
C ILE A 362 -17.82 1.07 -4.44
N HIS A 363 -16.56 1.01 -4.02
CA HIS A 363 -16.04 1.82 -2.92
C HIS A 363 -15.99 3.32 -3.25
N ASP A 364 -15.92 3.70 -4.52
CA ASP A 364 -15.87 5.10 -4.96
C ASP A 364 -17.20 5.85 -4.83
N TRP A 365 -18.28 5.13 -4.51
CA TRP A 365 -19.64 5.67 -4.56
C TRP A 365 -20.37 5.57 -3.22
N PRO A 366 -21.15 6.60 -2.83
CA PRO A 366 -22.14 6.52 -1.76
C PRO A 366 -23.13 5.36 -1.99
N ASP A 367 -23.74 4.86 -0.92
CA ASP A 367 -24.56 3.65 -0.96
C ASP A 367 -25.68 3.71 -2.01
N GLU A 368 -26.36 4.85 -2.16
CA GLU A 368 -27.43 5.02 -3.15
C GLU A 368 -26.92 4.83 -4.58
N GLN A 369 -25.80 5.44 -4.92
CA GLN A 369 -25.19 5.33 -6.26
C GLN A 369 -24.57 3.93 -6.47
N ALA A 370 -23.95 3.36 -5.45
CA ALA A 370 -23.43 2.00 -5.49
C ALA A 370 -24.54 0.97 -5.76
N VAL A 371 -25.72 1.12 -5.13
CA VAL A 371 -26.90 0.31 -5.41
C VAL A 371 -27.40 0.52 -6.84
N ALA A 372 -27.38 1.75 -7.37
CA ALA A 372 -27.78 2.03 -8.76
C ALA A 372 -26.87 1.30 -9.76
N ILE A 373 -25.54 1.36 -9.55
CA ILE A 373 -24.57 0.62 -10.36
C ILE A 373 -24.84 -0.89 -10.30
N LEU A 374 -25.02 -1.44 -9.11
CA LEU A 374 -25.30 -2.87 -8.94
C LEU A 374 -26.61 -3.31 -9.56
N ARG A 375 -27.63 -2.45 -9.59
CA ARG A 375 -28.89 -2.69 -10.31
C ARG A 375 -28.70 -2.72 -11.82
N SER A 376 -27.88 -1.83 -12.40
CA SER A 376 -27.51 -1.86 -13.81
C SER A 376 -26.78 -3.16 -14.18
N VAL A 377 -25.84 -3.59 -13.31
CA VAL A 377 -25.16 -4.88 -13.47
C VAL A 377 -26.15 -6.05 -13.36
N HIS A 378 -27.05 -6.04 -12.38
CA HIS A 378 -28.07 -7.07 -12.21
C HIS A 378 -29.01 -7.16 -13.42
N ALA A 379 -29.43 -6.03 -13.99
CA ALA A 379 -30.28 -6.00 -15.18
C ALA A 379 -29.57 -6.60 -16.41
N ALA A 380 -28.28 -6.43 -16.55
CA ALA A 380 -27.45 -7.01 -17.61
C ALA A 380 -27.11 -8.48 -17.38
N ALA A 381 -27.00 -8.89 -16.12
CA ALA A 381 -26.68 -10.24 -15.69
C ALA A 381 -27.90 -11.15 -15.88
N GLY A 382 -27.85 -12.14 -16.75
CA GLY A 382 -28.86 -13.19 -16.81
C GLY A 382 -28.97 -13.97 -15.49
N GLY A 383 -30.03 -14.75 -15.29
CA GLY A 383 -30.33 -15.43 -14.03
C GLY A 383 -29.20 -16.31 -13.45
N ASP A 384 -28.31 -16.84 -14.30
CA ASP A 384 -27.19 -17.68 -13.89
C ASP A 384 -25.84 -16.94 -13.80
N ALA A 385 -25.79 -15.65 -14.16
CA ALA A 385 -24.55 -14.89 -14.14
C ALA A 385 -24.02 -14.68 -12.72
N THR A 386 -22.71 -14.56 -12.60
CA THR A 386 -22.04 -14.28 -11.32
C THR A 386 -21.53 -12.84 -11.31
N VAL A 387 -21.78 -12.11 -10.24
CA VAL A 387 -21.22 -10.77 -9.99
C VAL A 387 -20.05 -10.90 -9.02
N LEU A 388 -18.91 -10.35 -9.40
CA LEU A 388 -17.65 -10.41 -8.66
C LEU A 388 -17.17 -9.00 -8.30
N LEU A 389 -17.38 -8.58 -7.05
CA LEU A 389 -16.80 -7.33 -6.57
C LEU A 389 -15.40 -7.63 -6.00
N ILE A 390 -14.40 -6.90 -6.46
CA ILE A 390 -13.02 -7.04 -6.00
C ILE A 390 -12.66 -5.78 -5.22
N GLU A 391 -12.81 -5.85 -3.91
CA GLU A 391 -12.80 -4.69 -3.01
C GLU A 391 -11.98 -4.96 -1.74
N ALA A 392 -11.57 -3.89 -1.05
CA ALA A 392 -10.94 -3.99 0.26
C ALA A 392 -12.00 -4.18 1.34
N VAL A 393 -12.37 -5.44 1.60
CA VAL A 393 -13.37 -5.75 2.63
C VAL A 393 -12.83 -5.47 4.03
N LEU A 394 -13.41 -4.49 4.73
CA LEU A 394 -13.00 -4.11 6.08
C LEU A 394 -13.22 -5.28 7.06
N PRO A 395 -12.17 -5.67 7.80
CA PRO A 395 -12.32 -6.71 8.81
C PRO A 395 -12.92 -6.14 10.11
N GLU A 396 -13.70 -6.93 10.82
CA GLU A 396 -14.29 -6.54 12.10
C GLU A 396 -13.27 -6.39 13.24
N HIS A 397 -12.08 -6.93 13.08
CA HIS A 397 -11.04 -6.86 14.12
C HIS A 397 -10.28 -5.52 14.11
N ASN A 398 -9.71 -5.11 15.26
CA ASN A 398 -9.00 -3.85 15.45
C ASN A 398 -7.53 -3.85 14.99
N ARG A 399 -7.04 -4.94 14.39
CA ARG A 399 -5.67 -4.98 13.83
C ARG A 399 -5.55 -4.02 12.67
N ASP A 400 -4.30 -3.58 12.42
CA ASP A 400 -3.99 -2.76 11.26
C ASP A 400 -4.39 -3.46 9.96
N PHE A 401 -4.98 -2.68 9.05
CA PHE A 401 -5.39 -3.12 7.72
C PHE A 401 -5.42 -1.92 6.78
N PRO A 402 -4.78 -1.99 5.61
CA PRO A 402 -4.69 -0.84 4.69
C PRO A 402 -6.05 -0.23 4.30
N GLY A 403 -7.09 -1.05 4.15
CA GLY A 403 -8.43 -0.57 3.82
C GLY A 403 -9.03 0.39 4.84
N LYS A 404 -8.61 0.34 6.13
CA LYS A 404 -9.06 1.32 7.13
C LYS A 404 -8.51 2.72 6.89
N TRP A 405 -7.34 2.82 6.27
CA TRP A 405 -6.74 4.09 5.87
C TRP A 405 -7.33 4.57 4.54
N ALA A 406 -7.58 3.62 3.62
CA ALA A 406 -8.30 3.90 2.39
C ALA A 406 -9.73 4.41 2.65
N ASP A 407 -10.41 3.93 3.70
CA ASP A 407 -11.74 4.41 4.10
C ASP A 407 -11.73 5.90 4.49
N LEU A 408 -10.68 6.37 5.16
CA LEU A 408 -10.50 7.80 5.43
C LEU A 408 -10.22 8.60 4.14
N GLU A 409 -9.48 8.02 3.20
CA GLU A 409 -9.27 8.63 1.88
C GLU A 409 -10.60 8.75 1.12
N MET A 410 -11.43 7.72 1.15
CA MET A 410 -12.77 7.73 0.51
C MET A 410 -13.67 8.80 1.11
N LEU A 411 -13.70 8.92 2.44
CA LEU A 411 -14.44 10.00 3.13
C LEU A 411 -13.94 11.38 2.68
N LEU A 412 -12.62 11.53 2.60
CA LEU A 412 -11.99 12.81 2.31
C LEU A 412 -12.25 13.28 0.88
N LEU A 413 -12.17 12.37 -0.11
CA LEU A 413 -12.20 12.71 -1.52
C LEU A 413 -13.60 12.70 -2.15
N ALA A 414 -14.46 11.72 -1.82
CA ALA A 414 -15.68 11.47 -2.59
C ALA A 414 -16.94 11.18 -1.75
N SER A 415 -16.94 11.39 -0.43
CA SER A 415 -18.03 10.95 0.48
C SER A 415 -18.42 9.47 0.29
N SER A 416 -17.48 8.68 -0.17
CA SER A 416 -17.57 7.24 -0.42
C SER A 416 -16.96 6.45 0.74
N ARG A 417 -16.87 5.13 0.66
CA ARG A 417 -16.37 4.32 1.77
C ARG A 417 -15.90 2.94 1.37
N GLU A 418 -14.95 2.42 2.12
CA GLU A 418 -14.71 1.00 2.20
C GLU A 418 -15.78 0.34 3.09
N ARG A 419 -16.12 -0.92 2.82
CA ARG A 419 -17.23 -1.59 3.50
C ARG A 419 -16.81 -2.92 4.10
N THR A 420 -17.48 -3.31 5.18
CA THR A 420 -17.41 -4.65 5.77
C THR A 420 -18.16 -5.67 4.90
N ALA A 421 -17.94 -6.96 5.15
CA ALA A 421 -18.68 -8.02 4.45
C ALA A 421 -20.20 -7.93 4.71
N THR A 422 -20.62 -7.44 5.87
CA THR A 422 -22.04 -7.24 6.20
C THR A 422 -22.63 -6.10 5.38
N GLU A 423 -21.95 -4.96 5.31
CA GLU A 423 -22.39 -3.81 4.51
C GLU A 423 -22.47 -4.14 3.01
N TYR A 424 -21.48 -4.91 2.47
CA TYR A 424 -21.58 -5.40 1.08
C TYR A 424 -22.75 -6.34 0.86
N ARG A 425 -23.07 -7.21 1.85
CA ARG A 425 -24.25 -8.10 1.75
C ARG A 425 -25.55 -7.30 1.66
N ASP A 426 -25.68 -6.27 2.50
CA ASP A 426 -26.86 -5.43 2.56
C ASP A 426 -27.00 -4.59 1.27
N LEU A 427 -25.89 -4.06 0.76
CA LEU A 427 -25.83 -3.31 -0.48
C LEU A 427 -26.25 -4.17 -1.69
N LEU A 428 -25.69 -5.37 -1.80
CA LEU A 428 -26.04 -6.34 -2.84
C LEU A 428 -27.52 -6.73 -2.75
N GLY A 429 -28.04 -6.97 -1.53
CA GLY A 429 -29.45 -7.29 -1.32
C GLY A 429 -30.41 -6.20 -1.80
N GLN A 430 -30.07 -4.92 -1.60
CA GLN A 430 -30.84 -3.78 -2.09
C GLN A 430 -30.84 -3.70 -3.63
N ALA A 431 -29.84 -4.29 -4.29
CA ALA A 431 -29.75 -4.36 -5.74
C ALA A 431 -30.36 -5.64 -6.34
N GLY A 432 -30.99 -6.51 -5.53
CA GLY A 432 -31.55 -7.79 -6.00
C GLY A 432 -30.50 -8.88 -6.22
N LEU A 433 -29.33 -8.73 -5.59
CA LEU A 433 -28.23 -9.69 -5.66
C LEU A 433 -28.03 -10.34 -4.29
N ARG A 434 -27.74 -11.64 -4.28
CA ARG A 434 -27.44 -12.40 -3.06
C ARG A 434 -25.96 -12.73 -2.99
N MET A 435 -25.27 -12.21 -1.99
CA MET A 435 -23.86 -12.55 -1.71
C MET A 435 -23.77 -14.05 -1.38
N THR A 436 -22.90 -14.78 -2.07
CA THR A 436 -22.67 -16.23 -1.87
C THR A 436 -21.47 -16.49 -0.98
N ARG A 437 -20.37 -15.79 -1.21
CA ARG A 437 -19.14 -15.92 -0.41
C ARG A 437 -18.22 -14.72 -0.58
N VAL A 438 -17.25 -14.61 0.36
CA VAL A 438 -16.11 -13.69 0.26
C VAL A 438 -14.84 -14.53 0.21
N VAL A 439 -14.11 -14.44 -0.90
CA VAL A 439 -12.85 -15.13 -1.12
C VAL A 439 -11.70 -14.14 -0.91
N GLN A 440 -10.94 -14.39 0.10
CA GLN A 440 -9.83 -13.51 0.46
C GLN A 440 -8.59 -13.85 -0.38
N THR A 441 -7.85 -12.84 -0.83
CA THR A 441 -6.60 -13.00 -1.58
C THR A 441 -5.37 -12.78 -0.68
N ALA A 442 -4.18 -12.84 -1.27
CA ALA A 442 -2.93 -12.51 -0.58
C ALA A 442 -2.61 -10.99 -0.61
N SER A 443 -3.59 -10.16 -1.01
CA SER A 443 -3.56 -8.70 -0.97
C SER A 443 -4.67 -8.17 -0.05
N PRO A 444 -4.77 -6.86 0.18
CA PRO A 444 -5.92 -6.26 0.86
C PRO A 444 -7.27 -6.53 0.18
N PHE A 445 -7.28 -6.79 -1.12
CA PHE A 445 -8.50 -7.08 -1.86
C PHE A 445 -9.04 -8.48 -1.60
N SER A 446 -10.37 -8.57 -1.54
CA SER A 446 -11.12 -9.83 -1.52
C SER A 446 -12.04 -9.88 -2.73
N VAL A 447 -12.39 -11.09 -3.18
CA VAL A 447 -13.43 -11.29 -4.21
C VAL A 447 -14.73 -11.60 -3.51
N ILE A 448 -15.70 -10.71 -3.63
CA ILE A 448 -17.07 -10.88 -3.15
C ILE A 448 -17.89 -11.45 -4.30
N GLU A 449 -18.37 -12.67 -4.13
CA GLU A 449 -19.18 -13.36 -5.12
C GLU A 449 -20.66 -13.19 -4.79
N ALA A 450 -21.44 -12.80 -5.78
CA ALA A 450 -22.88 -12.69 -5.67
C ALA A 450 -23.58 -13.25 -6.92
N LYS A 451 -24.85 -13.59 -6.77
CA LYS A 451 -25.73 -14.05 -7.85
C LYS A 451 -27.06 -13.32 -7.78
N PRO A 452 -27.82 -13.24 -8.87
CA PRO A 452 -29.22 -12.83 -8.83
C PRO A 452 -29.97 -13.56 -7.72
N ALA A 453 -30.85 -12.85 -6.96
CA ALA A 453 -31.54 -13.37 -5.79
C ALA A 453 -32.72 -14.26 -6.15
#